data_4a4866adae62772fb464785de5ab3376
#
_entry.id   4a4866adae62772fb464785de5ab3376
#
_cell.length_a   1.000
_cell.length_b   1.000
_cell.length_c   1.000
_cell.angle_alpha   90.00
_cell.angle_beta   90.00
_cell.angle_gamma   90.00
#
_symmetry.space_group_name_H-M   'P 1'
#
loop_
_entity.id
_entity.type
_entity.pdbx_description
1 polymer ?
#
loop_
_entity_poly.entity_id
_entity_poly.type
_entity_poly.pdbx_seq_one_letter_code
_entity_poly.pdbx_strand_id
1 'polypeptide(L)'
;MNQEQPDGLRRALLALLPMLVISEDSNAQDAVQSQLQNYRVAFENDRLRVLDYNGRPSMGVCGDGMHSHPAHLTVNLSNGKVRMKTPDGKVEVHSDIPVGAVFWSDGETHEVENIGGTNVRILLIELKSARA
;
A
#
# COMPACT_ATOMS: atom_id res chain seq x y z
N MET A 1 22.58 29.52 -34.70
CA MET A 1 22.07 30.56 -33.80
C MET A 1 20.97 30.06 -32.94
N ASN A 2 21.27 29.74 -31.73
CA ASN A 2 20.42 29.71 -30.54
C ASN A 2 19.00 29.09 -30.61
N GLN A 3 18.85 27.94 -31.19
CA GLN A 3 17.60 27.20 -31.11
C GLN A 3 17.58 26.15 -29.98
N GLU A 4 18.63 26.07 -29.19
CA GLU A 4 18.73 25.06 -28.13
C GLU A 4 17.99 25.43 -26.82
N GLN A 5 17.74 26.71 -26.60
CA GLN A 5 17.06 27.12 -25.36
C GLN A 5 15.59 26.69 -25.26
N PRO A 6 14.80 26.72 -26.34
CA PRO A 6 13.43 26.21 -26.21
C PRO A 6 13.33 24.74 -25.90
N ASP A 7 14.28 23.96 -26.42
CA ASP A 7 14.27 22.52 -26.20
C ASP A 7 14.67 22.14 -24.77
N GLY A 8 15.60 22.86 -24.18
CA GLY A 8 15.97 22.67 -22.78
C GLY A 8 14.84 22.98 -21.82
N LEU A 9 14.11 24.05 -22.09
CA LEU A 9 12.96 24.46 -21.27
C LEU A 9 11.79 23.46 -21.40
N ARG A 10 11.54 22.97 -22.59
CA ARG A 10 10.51 21.95 -22.82
C ARG A 10 10.84 20.64 -22.11
N ARG A 11 12.09 20.22 -22.12
CA ARG A 11 12.55 19.03 -21.40
C ARG A 11 12.39 19.19 -19.88
N ALA A 12 12.70 20.33 -19.35
CA ALA A 12 12.53 20.61 -17.92
C ALA A 12 11.05 20.59 -17.52
N LEU A 13 10.15 21.15 -18.33
CA LEU A 13 8.71 21.13 -18.09
C LEU A 13 8.13 19.73 -18.16
N LEU A 14 8.54 18.91 -19.11
CA LEU A 14 8.11 17.53 -19.26
C LEU A 14 8.60 16.65 -18.09
N ALA A 15 9.78 16.92 -17.56
CA ALA A 15 10.31 16.20 -16.40
C ALA A 15 9.56 16.56 -15.10
N LEU A 16 9.02 17.77 -14.98
CA LEU A 16 8.25 18.19 -13.80
C LEU A 16 6.81 17.67 -13.79
N LEU A 17 6.18 17.48 -14.94
CA LEU A 17 4.81 17.00 -15.06
C LEU A 17 4.56 15.65 -14.33
N PRO A 18 5.38 14.61 -14.50
CA PRO A 18 5.20 13.35 -13.76
C PRO A 18 5.32 13.50 -12.24
N MET A 19 6.16 14.39 -11.76
CA MET A 19 6.32 14.67 -10.34
C MET A 19 5.09 15.37 -9.75
N LEU A 20 4.47 16.27 -10.48
CA LEU A 20 3.24 16.95 -10.05
C LEU A 20 2.06 15.98 -9.97
N VAL A 21 1.93 15.05 -10.90
CA VAL A 21 0.90 14.02 -10.89
C VAL A 21 1.07 13.08 -9.68
N ILE A 22 2.30 12.70 -9.33
CA ILE A 22 2.60 11.86 -8.16
C ILE A 22 2.25 12.59 -6.85
N SER A 23 2.41 13.91 -6.78
CA SER A 23 2.11 14.68 -5.57
C SER A 23 0.62 14.87 -5.31
N GLU A 24 -0.23 14.73 -6.32
CA GLU A 24 -1.68 14.88 -6.16
C GLU A 24 -2.37 13.65 -5.56
N ASP A 25 -1.77 12.47 -5.68
CA ASP A 25 -2.36 11.21 -5.22
C ASP A 25 -2.04 10.87 -3.76
N SER A 26 -1.43 11.77 -3.02
CA SER A 26 -0.77 11.40 -1.77
C SER A 26 -1.50 11.79 -0.49
N ASN A 27 -2.83 11.78 -0.45
CA ASN A 27 -3.56 11.96 0.82
C ASN A 27 -3.47 10.73 1.74
N ALA A 28 -3.00 9.59 1.25
CA ALA A 28 -2.76 8.40 2.04
C ALA A 28 -1.28 8.01 1.94
N GLN A 29 -0.64 7.90 3.09
CA GLN A 29 0.78 7.54 3.17
C GLN A 29 1.00 6.10 2.75
N ASP A 30 2.14 5.83 2.12
CA ASP A 30 2.63 4.47 1.92
C ASP A 30 2.70 3.76 3.28
N ALA A 31 2.11 2.59 3.36
CA ALA A 31 2.03 1.79 4.57
C ALA A 31 3.39 1.56 5.24
N VAL A 32 4.44 1.36 4.47
CA VAL A 32 5.80 1.15 5.01
C VAL A 32 6.33 2.39 5.70
N GLN A 33 6.01 3.58 5.21
CA GLN A 33 6.45 4.84 5.81
C GLN A 33 5.70 5.20 7.08
N SER A 34 4.43 4.80 7.17
CA SER A 34 3.60 5.11 8.32
C SER A 34 3.83 4.18 9.50
N GLN A 35 4.33 2.95 9.29
CA GLN A 35 4.47 1.95 10.35
C GLN A 35 5.69 1.03 10.20
N LEU A 36 6.86 1.61 10.27
CA LEU A 36 8.14 0.89 10.20
C LEU A 36 8.28 -0.24 11.24
N GLN A 37 7.57 -0.17 12.35
CA GLN A 37 7.68 -1.16 13.42
C GLN A 37 6.97 -2.49 13.10
N ASN A 38 5.94 -2.45 12.26
CA ASN A 38 5.09 -3.59 11.98
C ASN A 38 5.35 -4.19 10.59
N TYR A 39 6.06 -3.46 9.75
CA TYR A 39 6.40 -3.88 8.41
C TYR A 39 7.87 -4.18 8.24
N ARG A 40 8.12 -5.21 7.48
CA ARG A 40 9.45 -5.52 6.97
C ARG A 40 9.36 -5.75 5.47
N VAL A 41 10.26 -5.14 4.70
CA VAL A 41 10.44 -5.51 3.30
C VAL A 41 11.13 -6.86 3.27
N ALA A 42 10.40 -7.91 2.92
CA ALA A 42 10.91 -9.27 2.85
C ALA A 42 11.65 -9.53 1.54
N PHE A 43 11.23 -8.88 0.46
CA PHE A 43 11.83 -8.97 -0.85
C PHE A 43 11.45 -7.76 -1.69
N GLU A 44 12.34 -7.31 -2.55
CA GLU A 44 12.05 -6.24 -3.50
C GLU A 44 12.93 -6.37 -4.74
N ASN A 45 12.33 -6.13 -5.91
CA ASN A 45 13.02 -5.97 -7.17
C ASN A 45 12.33 -4.88 -8.02
N ASP A 46 12.66 -4.78 -9.29
CA ASP A 46 12.06 -3.79 -10.20
C ASP A 46 10.59 -4.07 -10.56
N ARG A 47 10.07 -5.24 -10.25
CA ARG A 47 8.70 -5.67 -10.61
C ARG A 47 7.72 -5.68 -9.44
N LEU A 48 8.22 -6.02 -8.25
CA LEU A 48 7.35 -6.17 -7.08
C LEU A 48 8.10 -5.90 -5.77
N ARG A 49 7.31 -5.64 -4.74
CA ARG A 49 7.78 -5.53 -3.36
C ARG A 49 6.92 -6.44 -2.47
N VAL A 50 7.57 -7.26 -1.67
CA VAL A 50 6.90 -8.12 -0.68
C VAL A 50 7.07 -7.54 0.70
N LEU A 51 5.96 -7.21 1.32
CA LEU A 51 5.92 -6.72 2.70
C LEU A 51 5.43 -7.83 3.63
N ASP A 52 6.16 -8.06 4.70
CA ASP A 52 5.76 -8.92 5.82
C ASP A 52 5.22 -8.03 6.95
N TYR A 53 3.95 -8.17 7.25
CA TYR A 53 3.27 -7.43 8.30
C TYR A 53 2.92 -8.34 9.47
N ASN A 54 3.17 -7.86 10.68
CA ASN A 54 2.77 -8.53 11.91
C ASN A 54 2.24 -7.49 12.90
N GLY A 55 0.94 -7.51 13.14
CA GLY A 55 0.25 -6.54 13.99
C GLY A 55 -0.45 -7.17 15.18
N ARG A 56 -0.32 -6.53 16.35
CA ARG A 56 -0.96 -6.94 17.60
C ARG A 56 -2.45 -6.60 17.62
N PRO A 57 -3.24 -7.24 18.51
CA PRO A 57 -4.62 -6.83 18.76
C PRO A 57 -4.74 -5.34 19.07
N SER A 58 -5.81 -4.72 18.61
CA SER A 58 -6.14 -3.29 18.75
C SER A 58 -5.24 -2.34 17.97
N MET A 59 -4.34 -2.86 17.14
CA MET A 59 -3.50 -2.03 16.25
C MET A 59 -4.06 -2.01 14.85
N GLY A 60 -3.72 -0.95 14.10
CA GLY A 60 -3.97 -0.90 12.68
C GLY A 60 -3.27 -2.03 11.95
N VAL A 61 -3.94 -2.62 10.99
CA VAL A 61 -3.34 -3.58 10.05
C VAL A 61 -2.91 -2.79 8.83
N CYS A 62 -1.65 -2.95 8.44
CA CYS A 62 -1.03 -2.18 7.36
C CYS A 62 -0.87 -0.68 7.66
N GLY A 63 -0.92 -0.27 8.91
CA GLY A 63 -0.76 1.10 9.36
C GLY A 63 -1.94 1.59 10.18
N ASP A 64 -1.69 2.59 11.01
CA ASP A 64 -2.76 3.28 11.73
C ASP A 64 -3.39 4.34 10.82
N GLY A 65 -4.70 4.31 10.73
CA GLY A 65 -5.45 5.25 9.91
C GLY A 65 -5.51 4.88 8.43
N MET A 66 -6.03 5.80 7.64
CA MET A 66 -6.16 5.62 6.19
C MET A 66 -4.80 5.56 5.51
N HIS A 67 -4.63 4.55 4.69
CA HIS A 67 -3.43 4.35 3.88
C HIS A 67 -3.78 3.74 2.54
N SER A 68 -2.88 3.87 1.59
CA SER A 68 -3.07 3.37 0.22
C SER A 68 -2.05 2.29 -0.12
N HIS A 69 -2.50 1.34 -0.90
CA HIS A 69 -1.67 0.32 -1.53
C HIS A 69 -1.83 0.35 -3.04
N PRO A 70 -0.76 0.11 -3.81
CA PRO A 70 -0.89 -0.21 -5.23
C PRO A 70 -1.57 -1.56 -5.42
N ALA A 71 -1.76 -1.99 -6.66
CA ALA A 71 -2.25 -3.33 -6.97
C ALA A 71 -1.39 -4.39 -6.27
N HIS A 72 -2.04 -5.32 -5.58
CA HIS A 72 -1.33 -6.29 -4.76
C HIS A 72 -2.12 -7.58 -4.52
N LEU A 73 -1.37 -8.63 -4.19
CA LEU A 73 -1.89 -9.83 -3.55
C LEU A 73 -1.68 -9.74 -2.04
N THR A 74 -2.69 -10.11 -1.29
CA THR A 74 -2.57 -10.36 0.15
C THR A 74 -2.60 -11.86 0.41
N VAL A 75 -1.61 -12.36 1.13
CA VAL A 75 -1.56 -13.76 1.59
C VAL A 75 -1.73 -13.77 3.10
N ASN A 76 -2.79 -14.40 3.58
CA ASN A 76 -3.07 -14.50 5.01
C ASN A 76 -2.23 -15.61 5.65
N LEU A 77 -1.47 -15.26 6.70
CA LEU A 77 -0.58 -16.19 7.40
C LEU A 77 -1.03 -16.53 8.83
N SER A 78 -2.12 -15.93 9.27
CA SER A 78 -2.64 -16.17 10.64
C SER A 78 -4.16 -16.11 10.65
N ASN A 79 -4.78 -16.81 11.60
CA ASN A 79 -6.18 -16.58 11.88
C ASN A 79 -6.34 -15.20 12.51
N GLY A 80 -7.39 -14.49 12.13
CA GLY A 80 -7.59 -13.15 12.66
C GLY A 80 -8.98 -12.63 12.41
N LYS A 81 -9.27 -11.51 13.05
CA LYS A 81 -10.50 -10.75 12.85
C LYS A 81 -10.13 -9.30 12.64
N VAL A 82 -10.54 -8.75 11.52
CA VAL A 82 -10.22 -7.37 11.16
C VAL A 82 -11.48 -6.58 10.81
N ARG A 83 -11.44 -5.30 11.09
CA ARG A 83 -12.43 -4.32 10.66
C ARG A 83 -11.78 -3.42 9.63
N MET A 84 -12.39 -3.34 8.45
CA MET A 84 -11.94 -2.50 7.35
C MET A 84 -12.92 -1.33 7.17
N LYS A 85 -12.37 -0.15 6.96
CA LYS A 85 -13.15 1.06 6.68
C LYS A 85 -12.61 1.73 5.42
N THR A 86 -13.49 2.07 4.52
CA THR A 86 -13.17 2.81 3.29
C THR A 86 -13.36 4.32 3.47
N PRO A 87 -12.78 5.16 2.59
CA PRO A 87 -12.88 6.63 2.72
C PRO A 87 -14.32 7.17 2.73
N ASP A 88 -15.25 6.47 2.07
CA ASP A 88 -16.69 6.81 2.09
C ASP A 88 -17.40 6.44 3.40
N GLY A 89 -16.68 5.84 4.36
CA GLY A 89 -17.19 5.46 5.66
C GLY A 89 -17.83 4.08 5.73
N LYS A 90 -17.83 3.32 4.64
CA LYS A 90 -18.29 1.92 4.65
C LYS A 90 -17.38 1.08 5.53
N VAL A 91 -17.99 0.25 6.38
CA VAL A 91 -17.29 -0.62 7.33
C VAL A 91 -17.62 -2.08 7.02
N GLU A 92 -16.59 -2.91 6.94
CA GLU A 92 -16.72 -4.36 6.80
C GLU A 92 -15.92 -5.06 7.91
N VAL A 93 -16.43 -6.20 8.37
CA VAL A 93 -15.74 -7.05 9.33
C VAL A 93 -15.47 -8.40 8.68
N HIS A 94 -14.21 -8.78 8.69
CA HIS A 94 -13.78 -10.08 8.20
C HIS A 94 -13.27 -10.91 9.37
N SER A 95 -13.86 -12.07 9.57
CA SER A 95 -13.45 -13.03 10.61
C SER A 95 -13.21 -14.41 10.00
N ASP A 96 -12.46 -15.21 10.72
CA ASP A 96 -12.18 -16.60 10.35
C ASP A 96 -11.54 -16.76 8.96
N ILE A 97 -10.68 -15.81 8.60
CA ILE A 97 -9.95 -15.89 7.35
C ILE A 97 -8.93 -17.03 7.43
N PRO A 98 -9.03 -18.04 6.56
CA PRO A 98 -8.12 -19.19 6.64
C PRO A 98 -6.66 -18.80 6.40
N VAL A 99 -5.75 -19.46 7.10
CA VAL A 99 -4.32 -19.39 6.78
C VAL A 99 -4.10 -19.91 5.35
N GLY A 100 -3.35 -19.17 4.56
CA GLY A 100 -3.11 -19.45 3.14
C GLY A 100 -4.15 -18.87 2.18
N ALA A 101 -5.21 -18.23 2.69
CA ALA A 101 -6.13 -17.49 1.82
C ALA A 101 -5.40 -16.37 1.08
N VAL A 102 -5.76 -16.17 -0.18
CA VAL A 102 -5.15 -15.17 -1.07
C VAL A 102 -6.24 -14.26 -1.63
N PHE A 103 -5.97 -12.96 -1.58
CA PHE A 103 -6.89 -11.93 -2.07
C PHE A 103 -6.16 -11.03 -3.06
N TRP A 104 -6.88 -10.59 -4.09
CA TRP A 104 -6.39 -9.59 -5.03
C TRP A 104 -7.05 -8.23 -4.77
N SER A 105 -6.25 -7.18 -4.90
CA SER A 105 -6.73 -5.79 -4.94
C SER A 105 -6.08 -5.05 -6.11
N ASP A 106 -6.88 -4.29 -6.85
CA ASP A 106 -6.40 -3.43 -7.95
C ASP A 106 -5.73 -2.14 -7.46
N GLY A 107 -5.62 -1.99 -6.18
CA GLY A 107 -5.20 -0.80 -5.47
C GLY A 107 -6.35 -0.26 -4.65
N GLU A 108 -6.06 0.11 -3.43
CA GLU A 108 -7.11 0.53 -2.50
C GLU A 108 -6.60 1.52 -1.47
N THR A 109 -7.53 2.33 -0.98
CA THR A 109 -7.34 3.18 0.20
C THR A 109 -8.30 2.70 1.27
N HIS A 110 -7.77 2.41 2.44
CA HIS A 110 -8.55 1.92 3.56
C HIS A 110 -7.86 2.15 4.90
N GLU A 111 -8.62 1.94 5.96
CA GLU A 111 -8.14 1.76 7.32
C GLU A 111 -8.51 0.35 7.76
N VAL A 112 -7.56 -0.39 8.31
CA VAL A 112 -7.79 -1.75 8.79
C VAL A 112 -7.31 -1.86 10.22
N GLU A 113 -8.13 -2.43 11.09
CA GLU A 113 -7.84 -2.62 12.50
C GLU A 113 -7.97 -4.10 12.87
N ASN A 114 -7.00 -4.60 13.64
CA ASN A 114 -7.09 -5.92 14.24
C ASN A 114 -8.02 -5.86 15.47
N ILE A 115 -9.22 -6.37 15.31
CA ILE A 115 -10.24 -6.42 16.37
C ILE A 115 -10.34 -7.81 17.02
N GLY A 116 -9.42 -8.71 16.69
CA GLY A 116 -9.32 -10.04 17.31
C GLY A 116 -8.41 -10.07 18.53
N GLY A 117 -8.25 -11.25 19.09
CA GLY A 117 -7.42 -11.49 20.29
C GLY A 117 -6.01 -12.00 19.99
N THR A 118 -5.65 -12.17 18.71
CA THR A 118 -4.35 -12.70 18.28
C THR A 118 -3.69 -11.75 17.28
N ASN A 119 -2.38 -11.90 17.10
CA ASN A 119 -1.67 -11.14 16.08
C ASN A 119 -2.18 -11.49 14.67
N VAL A 120 -2.26 -10.49 13.82
CA VAL A 120 -2.50 -10.66 12.39
C VAL A 120 -1.17 -10.63 11.67
N ARG A 121 -0.89 -11.67 10.89
CA ARG A 121 0.28 -11.75 10.02
C ARG A 121 -0.15 -11.97 8.58
N ILE A 122 0.34 -11.13 7.69
CA ILE A 122 0.06 -11.18 6.27
C ILE A 122 1.32 -10.89 5.46
N LEU A 123 1.36 -11.40 4.25
CA LEU A 123 2.27 -10.92 3.21
C LEU A 123 1.48 -10.09 2.21
N LEU A 124 2.00 -8.92 1.88
CA LEU A 124 1.50 -8.08 0.79
C LEU A 124 2.51 -8.13 -0.35
N ILE A 125 2.06 -8.58 -1.51
CA ILE A 125 2.88 -8.65 -2.72
C ILE A 125 2.41 -7.51 -3.63
N GLU A 126 3.07 -6.37 -3.49
CA GLU A 126 2.75 -5.15 -4.23
C GLU A 126 3.41 -5.17 -5.60
N LEU A 127 2.63 -4.96 -6.65
CA LEU A 127 3.14 -4.86 -8.00
C LEU A 127 3.63 -3.44 -8.27
N LYS A 128 4.82 -3.33 -8.83
CA LYS A 128 5.33 -2.07 -9.36
C LYS A 128 4.77 -1.84 -10.76
N SER A 129 4.50 -0.57 -11.08
CA SER A 129 4.01 -0.24 -12.42
C SER A 129 4.98 -0.70 -13.48
N ALA A 130 4.48 -1.38 -14.51
CA ALA A 130 5.28 -1.70 -15.67
C ALA A 130 5.78 -0.39 -16.31
N ARG A 131 7.08 -0.26 -16.44
CA ARG A 131 7.66 0.83 -17.24
C ARG A 131 7.42 0.51 -18.71
N ALA A 132 6.71 1.40 -19.33
CA ALA A 132 6.56 1.35 -20.79
C ALA A 132 7.91 1.53 -21.49
#